data_2651e4e6eb009e7270133b7c85d19bda
#
_entry.id   2651e4e6eb009e7270133b7c85d19bda
#
_cell.length_a   1.000
_cell.length_b   1.000
_cell.length_c   1.000
_cell.angle_alpha   90.00
_cell.angle_beta   90.00
_cell.angle_gamma   90.00
#
_symmetry.space_group_name_H-M   'P 1'
#
loop_
_entity.id
_entity.type
_entity.pdbx_description
1 polymer ?
#
loop_
_entity_poly.entity_id
_entity_poly.type
_entity_poly.pdbx_seq_one_letter_code
_entity_poly.pdbx_strand_id
1 'polypeptide(L)'
;MSFFHLGQLCGGVVQGLNGTIESPGFPHGYPNYANCTWIIVTGERNRIQLSFHTFALEEDFDIVSIYDGQPQPGNLKMRLSGFMLPSPIVSSGSILALWFTTDFAVSAQGFKAIYEGKRQWLML
;
A
#
# COMPACT_ATOMS: atom_id res chain seq x y z
N MET A 1 27.71 -6.03 -9.69
CA MET A 1 26.55 -5.49 -10.33
C MET A 1 25.33 -5.62 -9.45
N SER A 2 24.27 -5.08 -9.84
CA SER A 2 23.16 -4.85 -8.94
C SER A 2 21.96 -5.73 -9.19
N PHE A 3 22.17 -6.88 -9.71
CA PHE A 3 21.07 -7.78 -9.96
C PHE A 3 20.29 -8.14 -8.73
N PHE A 4 20.87 -7.97 -7.58
CA PHE A 4 20.13 -8.24 -6.37
C PHE A 4 18.92 -7.36 -6.21
N HIS A 5 18.82 -6.32 -7.01
CA HIS A 5 17.61 -5.52 -7.02
C HIS A 5 16.45 -6.23 -7.62
N LEU A 6 16.69 -7.27 -8.39
CA LEU A 6 15.63 -7.92 -9.12
C LEU A 6 14.50 -8.37 -8.20
N GLY A 7 14.83 -8.79 -6.99
CA GLY A 7 13.80 -9.19 -6.05
C GLY A 7 12.99 -8.03 -5.49
N GLN A 8 13.36 -6.81 -5.84
CA GLN A 8 12.71 -5.63 -5.30
C GLN A 8 11.95 -4.85 -6.36
N LEU A 9 11.63 -5.47 -7.49
CA LEU A 9 10.83 -4.82 -8.50
C LEU A 9 9.39 -4.82 -8.06
N CYS A 10 9.03 -3.84 -7.25
CA CYS A 10 7.69 -3.71 -6.71
C CYS A 10 7.40 -2.24 -6.45
N GLY A 11 6.11 -1.90 -6.48
CA GLY A 11 5.70 -0.54 -6.27
C GLY A 11 5.68 0.26 -7.57
N GLY A 12 5.61 1.58 -7.42
CA GLY A 12 5.59 2.51 -8.53
C GLY A 12 4.39 3.44 -8.45
N VAL A 13 4.28 4.31 -9.44
CA VAL A 13 3.16 5.23 -9.55
C VAL A 13 2.02 4.52 -10.25
N VAL A 14 0.84 4.55 -9.63
CA VAL A 14 -0.36 3.90 -10.14
C VAL A 14 -1.38 4.99 -10.42
N GLN A 15 -1.81 5.10 -11.67
CA GLN A 15 -2.72 6.16 -12.08
C GLN A 15 -4.04 5.59 -12.56
N GLY A 16 -5.11 6.32 -12.29
CA GLY A 16 -6.44 5.94 -12.73
C GLY A 16 -7.45 6.00 -11.60
N LEU A 17 -8.72 5.80 -11.96
CA LEU A 17 -9.81 5.92 -11.00
C LEU A 17 -9.94 4.73 -10.07
N ASN A 18 -9.43 3.57 -10.47
CA ASN A 18 -9.47 2.40 -9.60
C ASN A 18 -8.36 1.43 -10.00
N GLY A 19 -8.07 0.52 -9.12
CA GLY A 19 -7.05 -0.48 -9.37
C GLY A 19 -6.80 -1.36 -8.17
N THR A 20 -5.85 -2.26 -8.33
CA THR A 20 -5.50 -3.26 -7.32
C THR A 20 -4.02 -3.16 -7.00
N ILE A 21 -3.69 -3.28 -5.72
CA ILE A 21 -2.31 -3.33 -5.25
C ILE A 21 -2.14 -4.61 -4.45
N GLU A 22 -1.09 -5.37 -4.77
CA GLU A 22 -0.78 -6.62 -4.09
C GLU A 22 0.67 -6.63 -3.66
N SER A 23 0.95 -7.25 -2.51
CA SER A 23 2.33 -7.48 -2.12
C SER A 23 2.98 -8.44 -3.11
N PRO A 24 4.31 -8.34 -3.31
CA PRO A 24 4.99 -9.25 -4.24
C PRO A 24 4.81 -10.69 -3.79
N GLY A 25 4.49 -11.56 -4.73
CA GLY A 25 4.26 -12.97 -4.47
C GLY A 25 2.91 -13.35 -3.93
N PHE A 26 2.03 -12.36 -3.67
CA PHE A 26 0.69 -12.65 -3.15
C PHE A 26 -0.04 -13.64 -4.06
N PRO A 27 -0.72 -14.63 -3.52
CA PRO A 27 -0.99 -14.95 -2.11
C PRO A 27 -0.04 -16.00 -1.51
N HIS A 28 1.13 -16.21 -2.09
CA HIS A 28 2.01 -17.31 -1.71
C HIS A 28 3.14 -16.88 -0.75
N GLY A 29 3.06 -15.66 -0.27
CA GLY A 29 4.07 -15.13 0.62
C GLY A 29 4.90 -14.05 -0.06
N TYR A 30 5.48 -13.17 0.74
CA TYR A 30 6.29 -12.08 0.25
C TYR A 30 7.75 -12.31 0.58
N PRO A 31 8.67 -11.66 -0.16
CA PRO A 31 10.10 -11.88 0.06
C PRO A 31 10.59 -11.17 1.32
N ASN A 32 11.71 -11.66 1.84
CA ASN A 32 12.44 -10.96 2.88
C ASN A 32 12.99 -9.65 2.29
N TYR A 33 13.15 -8.65 3.13
CA TYR A 33 13.71 -7.35 2.75
C TYR A 33 12.96 -6.69 1.60
N ALA A 34 11.67 -6.90 1.52
CA ALA A 34 10.85 -6.18 0.55
C ALA A 34 10.85 -4.70 0.89
N ASN A 35 10.84 -3.87 -0.14
CA ASN A 35 10.82 -2.42 0.01
C ASN A 35 10.09 -1.86 -1.18
N CYS A 36 8.77 -1.75 -1.06
CA CYS A 36 7.89 -1.39 -2.16
C CYS A 36 7.14 -0.13 -1.80
N THR A 37 7.14 0.85 -2.68
CA THR A 37 6.34 2.06 -2.48
C THR A 37 5.41 2.23 -3.67
N TRP A 38 4.11 2.31 -3.37
CA TRP A 38 3.10 2.61 -4.39
C TRP A 38 2.59 4.02 -4.13
N ILE A 39 2.50 4.81 -5.18
CA ILE A 39 1.92 6.15 -5.11
C ILE A 39 0.70 6.14 -6.02
N ILE A 40 -0.48 6.26 -5.42
CA ILE A 40 -1.76 6.21 -6.13
C ILE A 40 -2.17 7.64 -6.46
N VAL A 41 -2.47 7.89 -7.73
CA VAL A 41 -2.87 9.20 -8.20
C VAL A 41 -4.16 9.04 -9.00
N THR A 42 -5.25 9.61 -8.50
CA THR A 42 -6.56 9.48 -9.14
C THR A 42 -6.99 10.71 -9.92
N GLY A 43 -6.19 11.80 -9.86
CA GLY A 43 -6.54 13.03 -10.55
C GLY A 43 -7.29 13.98 -9.64
N GLU A 44 -7.30 15.25 -10.04
CA GLU A 44 -7.91 16.30 -9.24
C GLU A 44 -9.37 16.01 -8.93
N ARG A 45 -9.84 16.48 -7.80
CA ARG A 45 -11.21 16.39 -7.32
C ARG A 45 -11.63 14.99 -6.94
N ASN A 46 -10.69 14.07 -6.87
CA ASN A 46 -10.98 12.72 -6.40
C ASN A 46 -10.22 12.47 -5.09
N ARG A 47 -10.93 11.89 -4.15
CA ARG A 47 -10.29 11.32 -2.97
C ARG A 47 -10.16 9.84 -3.22
N ILE A 48 -9.27 9.19 -2.51
CA ILE A 48 -8.98 7.78 -2.73
C ILE A 48 -9.53 6.99 -1.55
N GLN A 49 -10.33 5.96 -1.84
CA GLN A 49 -10.72 4.99 -0.83
C GLN A 49 -9.93 3.71 -1.08
N LEU A 50 -9.16 3.30 -0.08
CA LEU A 50 -8.35 2.08 -0.14
C LEU A 50 -8.97 1.04 0.77
N SER A 51 -9.29 -0.12 0.21
CA SER A 51 -9.92 -1.21 0.95
C SER A 51 -9.07 -2.46 0.83
N PHE A 52 -8.65 -3.01 1.97
CA PHE A 52 -7.90 -4.27 1.97
C PHE A 52 -8.87 -5.44 1.92
N HIS A 53 -8.61 -6.36 1.01
CA HIS A 53 -9.40 -7.58 0.89
C HIS A 53 -8.74 -8.74 1.62
N THR A 54 -7.42 -8.71 1.70
CA THR A 54 -6.63 -9.68 2.44
C THR A 54 -5.49 -8.94 3.10
N PHE A 55 -5.19 -9.27 4.34
CA PHE A 55 -4.10 -8.64 5.06
C PHE A 55 -3.53 -9.64 6.06
N ALA A 56 -2.31 -10.11 5.80
CA ALA A 56 -1.62 -11.06 6.67
C ALA A 56 -0.13 -10.79 6.61
N LEU A 57 0.40 -10.12 7.62
CA LEU A 57 1.81 -9.78 7.74
C LEU A 57 2.33 -10.24 9.08
N GLU A 58 3.62 -10.56 9.14
CA GLU A 58 4.26 -10.83 10.43
C GLU A 58 4.13 -9.60 11.32
N GLU A 59 3.51 -9.80 12.47
CA GLU A 59 3.16 -8.69 13.35
C GLU A 59 4.41 -7.98 13.85
N ASP A 60 4.37 -6.63 13.82
CA ASP A 60 5.41 -5.73 14.33
C ASP A 60 6.69 -5.67 13.50
N PHE A 61 6.92 -6.61 12.61
CA PHE A 61 8.16 -6.63 11.83
C PHE A 61 7.95 -6.30 10.37
N ASP A 62 6.84 -6.73 9.80
CA ASP A 62 6.51 -6.44 8.40
C ASP A 62 5.38 -5.44 8.40
N ILE A 63 5.60 -4.31 7.73
CA ILE A 63 4.77 -3.11 7.92
C ILE A 63 4.30 -2.55 6.59
N VAL A 64 3.03 -2.17 6.53
CA VAL A 64 2.52 -1.28 5.48
C VAL A 64 2.27 0.08 6.13
N SER A 65 3.00 1.08 5.67
CA SER A 65 2.82 2.46 6.12
C SER A 65 1.96 3.18 5.10
N ILE A 66 0.94 3.88 5.57
CA ILE A 66 -0.01 4.59 4.72
C ILE A 66 0.23 6.09 4.87
N TYR A 67 0.37 6.77 3.74
CA TYR A 67 0.60 8.22 3.70
C TYR A 67 -0.55 8.90 2.98
N ASP A 68 -1.06 9.94 3.58
CA ASP A 68 -2.09 10.78 2.97
C ASP A 68 -1.39 11.85 2.14
N GLY A 69 -1.12 11.53 0.88
CA GLY A 69 -0.32 12.33 -0.01
C GLY A 69 0.96 11.62 -0.41
N GLN A 70 2.00 12.36 -0.69
CA GLN A 70 3.30 11.81 -1.03
C GLN A 70 3.91 11.10 0.19
N PRO A 71 4.78 10.12 -0.02
CA PRO A 71 5.35 9.32 1.09
C PRO A 71 6.42 10.10 1.85
N GLN A 72 6.00 11.08 2.60
CA GLN A 72 6.87 11.93 3.42
C GLN A 72 6.43 11.79 4.86
N PRO A 73 7.36 11.91 5.83
CA PRO A 73 7.02 11.70 7.25
C PRO A 73 5.83 12.50 7.74
N GLY A 74 5.69 13.74 7.28
CA GLY A 74 4.56 14.58 7.68
C GLY A 74 3.21 14.09 7.22
N ASN A 75 3.17 13.21 6.24
CA ASN A 75 1.96 12.66 5.67
C ASN A 75 1.61 11.27 6.21
N LEU A 76 2.42 10.74 7.11
CA LEU A 76 2.16 9.40 7.65
C LEU A 76 0.84 9.39 8.39
N LYS A 77 -0.06 8.50 7.98
CA LYS A 77 -1.39 8.38 8.56
C LYS A 77 -1.50 7.20 9.50
N MET A 78 -0.95 6.06 9.13
CA MET A 78 -0.97 4.86 9.96
C MET A 78 0.05 3.84 9.50
N ARG A 79 0.38 2.94 10.40
CA ARG A 79 1.24 1.80 10.11
C ARG A 79 0.48 0.53 10.46
N LEU A 80 0.47 -0.42 9.54
CA LEU A 80 -0.34 -1.63 9.64
C LEU A 80 0.56 -2.86 9.65
N SER A 81 0.25 -3.80 10.52
CA SER A 81 0.92 -5.11 10.52
C SER A 81 -0.04 -6.14 11.14
N GLY A 82 0.37 -7.40 11.18
CA GLY A 82 -0.44 -8.45 11.79
C GLY A 82 -1.48 -9.02 10.83
N PHE A 83 -2.52 -9.61 11.41
CA PHE A 83 -3.48 -10.39 10.65
C PHE A 83 -4.90 -9.82 10.67
N MET A 84 -5.10 -8.67 11.27
CA MET A 84 -6.42 -8.04 11.28
C MET A 84 -6.64 -7.25 10.01
N LEU A 85 -7.76 -7.46 9.37
CA LEU A 85 -8.10 -6.73 8.16
C LEU A 85 -8.36 -5.27 8.52
N PRO A 86 -7.60 -4.32 7.95
CA PRO A 86 -7.82 -2.91 8.25
C PRO A 86 -9.15 -2.40 7.71
N SER A 87 -9.71 -1.42 8.37
CA SER A 87 -10.87 -0.70 7.84
C SER A 87 -10.47 0.12 6.63
N PRO A 88 -11.42 0.42 5.74
CA PRO A 88 -11.11 1.26 4.58
C PRO A 88 -10.51 2.59 4.99
N ILE A 89 -9.59 3.07 4.17
CA ILE A 89 -8.86 4.30 4.40
C ILE A 89 -9.22 5.29 3.31
N VAL A 90 -9.54 6.53 3.69
CA VAL A 90 -9.91 7.57 2.72
C VAL A 90 -8.88 8.69 2.81
N SER A 91 -8.31 9.07 1.66
CA SER A 91 -7.36 10.17 1.58
C SER A 91 -8.06 11.51 1.68
N SER A 92 -7.30 12.56 1.96
CA SER A 92 -7.86 13.91 1.96
C SER A 92 -7.84 14.52 0.56
N GLY A 93 -6.99 14.02 -0.31
CA GLY A 93 -6.86 14.52 -1.66
C GLY A 93 -6.71 13.40 -2.67
N SER A 94 -6.04 13.71 -3.78
CA SER A 94 -5.96 12.80 -4.92
C SER A 94 -4.71 11.92 -4.93
N ILE A 95 -3.93 11.93 -3.86
CA ILE A 95 -2.72 11.11 -3.75
C ILE A 95 -2.74 10.36 -2.43
N LEU A 96 -2.43 9.08 -2.51
CA LEU A 96 -2.29 8.21 -1.34
C LEU A 96 -1.11 7.28 -1.61
N ALA A 97 -0.25 7.07 -0.63
CA ALA A 97 0.91 6.22 -0.84
C ALA A 97 0.96 5.10 0.19
N LEU A 98 1.50 3.96 -0.24
CA LEU A 98 1.74 2.80 0.62
C LEU A 98 3.22 2.46 0.55
N TRP A 99 3.83 2.22 1.69
CA TRP A 99 5.21 1.77 1.77
C TRP A 99 5.25 0.46 2.55
N PHE A 100 5.62 -0.61 1.85
CA PHE A 100 5.66 -1.96 2.41
C PHE A 100 7.11 -2.37 2.65
N THR A 101 7.44 -2.70 3.89
CA THR A 101 8.78 -3.16 4.25
C THR A 101 8.69 -4.46 5.03
N THR A 102 9.62 -5.36 4.78
CA THR A 102 9.71 -6.63 5.50
C THR A 102 11.12 -6.83 6.03
N ASP A 103 11.23 -7.67 7.05
CA ASP A 103 12.53 -8.01 7.60
C ASP A 103 13.07 -9.30 6.96
N PHE A 104 13.97 -9.97 7.67
CA PHE A 104 14.69 -11.10 7.08
C PHE A 104 14.10 -12.47 7.41
N ALA A 105 13.11 -12.53 8.25
CA ALA A 105 12.79 -13.82 8.85
C ALA A 105 11.51 -14.45 8.35
N VAL A 106 10.37 -14.05 8.88
CA VAL A 106 9.11 -14.77 8.69
C VAL A 106 8.26 -14.07 7.64
N SER A 107 7.70 -14.86 6.74
CA SER A 107 6.76 -14.35 5.74
C SER A 107 5.34 -14.76 6.10
N ALA A 108 4.38 -14.17 5.44
CA ALA A 108 2.98 -14.50 5.55
C ALA A 108 2.34 -14.34 4.17
N GLN A 109 1.02 -14.50 4.09
CA GLN A 109 0.34 -14.46 2.81
C GLN A 109 0.54 -13.13 2.07
N GLY A 110 0.57 -12.03 2.81
CA GLY A 110 0.69 -10.71 2.23
C GLY A 110 -0.63 -9.98 2.21
N PHE A 111 -0.75 -9.02 1.29
CA PHE A 111 -1.97 -8.22 1.23
C PHE A 111 -2.43 -8.01 -0.21
N LYS A 112 -3.73 -7.79 -0.31
CA LYS A 112 -4.38 -7.36 -1.55
C LYS A 112 -5.32 -6.22 -1.19
N ALA A 113 -5.20 -5.11 -1.88
CA ALA A 113 -6.02 -3.93 -1.66
C ALA A 113 -6.58 -3.43 -2.98
N ILE A 114 -7.75 -2.85 -2.90
CA ILE A 114 -8.40 -2.21 -4.05
C ILE A 114 -8.57 -0.74 -3.70
N TYR A 115 -8.23 0.12 -4.65
CA TYR A 115 -8.47 1.54 -4.48
C TYR A 115 -9.45 2.05 -5.52
N GLU A 116 -10.20 3.08 -5.15
CA GLU A 116 -11.07 3.76 -6.09
C GLU A 116 -11.11 5.24 -5.76
N GLY A 117 -11.19 6.05 -6.82
CA GLY A 117 -11.33 7.49 -6.68
C GLY A 117 -12.78 7.87 -6.47
N LYS A 118 -13.02 8.79 -5.53
CA LYS A 118 -14.35 9.29 -5.22
C LYS A 118 -14.34 10.79 -5.38
N ARG A 119 -15.26 11.30 -6.17
CA ARG A 119 -15.34 12.74 -6.41
C ARG A 119 -15.66 13.46 -5.11
N GLN A 120 -14.87 14.49 -4.81
CA GLN A 120 -15.03 15.21 -3.55
C GLN A 120 -16.40 15.86 -3.42
N TRP A 121 -16.89 16.46 -4.51
CA TRP A 121 -18.16 17.18 -4.43
C TRP A 121 -19.35 16.26 -4.17
N LEU A 122 -19.19 14.97 -4.38
CA LEU A 122 -20.23 14.01 -4.06
C LEU A 122 -20.20 13.57 -2.60
N MET A 123 -19.20 14.02 -1.87
CA MET A 123 -19.00 13.62 -0.49
C MET A 123 -19.47 14.69 0.49
N LEU A 124 -20.14 15.70 0.01
CA LEU A 124 -20.69 16.78 0.86
C LEU A 124 -21.99 16.36 1.61
#